data_68d2c5e58211f857ee555d12afd12a16
#
_entry.id   68d2c5e58211f857ee555d12afd12a16
#
_cell.length_a   1.000
_cell.length_b   1.000
_cell.length_c   1.000
_cell.angle_alpha   90.00
_cell.angle_beta   90.00
_cell.angle_gamma   90.00
#
_symmetry.space_group_name_H-M   'P 1'
#
loop_
_entity.id
_entity.type
_entity.pdbx_description
1 polymer ?
#
loop_
_entity_poly.entity_id
_entity_poly.type
_entity_poly.pdbx_seq_one_letter_code
_entity_poly.pdbx_strand_id
1 'polypeptide(L)'
;MIQLSRKRFLIILAAALAGTAIAYSNWSTDTLRVHIGKTYDETVADSTYGVAAHTVIYPGNPPHPSSAWISTPVIIHFDDAEHGFTLPVTKFGSIGFDEGKVSNMTTSPMLETLPFDQLVVLLDQLQSQLKNAGWVEWNAETNPWVNMADEASRETLQAELFDHVMVTVLLIPHKYSLALNVKCYARCDERDPKTAKYLIDVSVGKDHYSE
;
A
#
# COMPACT_ATOMS: atom_id res chain seq x y z
N MET A 1 49.71 16.57 -9.00
CA MET A 1 48.84 15.42 -9.27
C MET A 1 49.15 14.34 -8.22
N ILE A 2 48.27 14.15 -7.23
CA ILE A 2 48.53 13.20 -6.14
C ILE A 2 48.06 11.82 -6.63
N GLN A 3 49.02 10.92 -6.90
CA GLN A 3 48.69 9.50 -7.18
C GLN A 3 48.34 8.79 -5.87
N LEU A 4 47.05 8.60 -5.60
CA LEU A 4 46.58 7.70 -4.55
C LEU A 4 46.93 6.25 -4.93
N SER A 5 47.63 5.52 -4.03
CA SER A 5 47.91 4.11 -4.26
C SER A 5 46.61 3.30 -4.35
N ARG A 6 46.55 2.27 -5.21
CA ARG A 6 45.38 1.39 -5.38
C ARG A 6 44.81 0.87 -4.05
N LYS A 7 45.64 0.60 -3.05
CA LYS A 7 45.22 0.18 -1.72
C LYS A 7 44.43 1.26 -0.96
N ARG A 8 44.83 2.53 -1.05
CA ARG A 8 44.14 3.64 -0.39
C ARG A 8 42.80 3.94 -1.07
N PHE A 9 42.72 3.79 -2.40
CA PHE A 9 41.46 3.95 -3.14
C PHE A 9 40.44 2.88 -2.77
N LEU A 10 40.89 1.60 -2.65
CA LEU A 10 40.01 0.50 -2.23
C LEU A 10 39.49 0.65 -0.80
N ILE A 11 40.32 1.16 0.14
CA ILE A 11 39.90 1.41 1.52
C ILE A 11 38.86 2.53 1.60
N ILE A 12 39.04 3.60 0.82
CA ILE A 12 38.08 4.71 0.78
C ILE A 12 36.75 4.26 0.15
N LEU A 13 36.80 3.45 -0.89
CA LEU A 13 35.59 2.89 -1.54
C LEU A 13 34.83 1.92 -0.59
N ALA A 14 35.55 1.07 0.14
CA ALA A 14 34.95 0.18 1.14
C ALA A 14 34.35 0.93 2.31
N ALA A 15 34.97 2.00 2.78
CA ALA A 15 34.45 2.86 3.83
C ALA A 15 33.20 3.66 3.38
N ALA A 16 33.17 4.12 2.12
CA ALA A 16 32.00 4.79 1.56
C ALA A 16 30.81 3.82 1.40
N LEU A 17 31.06 2.60 0.93
CA LEU A 17 30.02 1.56 0.82
C LEU A 17 29.51 1.09 2.19
N ALA A 18 30.38 0.97 3.18
CA ALA A 18 29.98 0.66 4.54
C ALA A 18 29.19 1.79 5.19
N GLY A 19 29.57 3.05 4.96
CA GLY A 19 28.86 4.24 5.43
C GLY A 19 27.45 4.36 4.84
N THR A 20 27.26 4.05 3.56
CA THR A 20 25.94 4.03 2.92
C THR A 20 25.08 2.87 3.41
N ALA A 21 25.65 1.69 3.63
CA ALA A 21 24.92 0.53 4.19
C ALA A 21 24.46 0.79 5.63
N ILE A 22 25.27 1.45 6.46
CA ILE A 22 24.91 1.81 7.85
C ILE A 22 23.81 2.90 7.88
N ALA A 23 23.85 3.87 6.97
CA ALA A 23 22.81 4.89 6.86
C ALA A 23 21.45 4.29 6.40
N TYR A 24 21.47 3.24 5.58
CA TYR A 24 20.26 2.52 5.14
C TYR A 24 19.70 1.57 6.22
N SER A 25 20.52 1.06 7.13
CA SER A 25 20.11 0.09 8.14
C SER A 25 19.51 0.71 9.42
N ASN A 26 19.54 2.03 9.58
CA ASN A 26 19.05 2.72 10.79
C ASN A 26 17.67 3.39 10.63
N TRP A 27 17.00 3.26 9.50
CA TRP A 27 15.60 3.64 9.40
C TRP A 27 14.73 2.41 9.69
N SER A 28 14.47 2.14 10.96
CA SER A 28 13.35 1.28 11.31
C SER A 28 12.07 2.00 10.86
N THR A 29 11.48 1.53 9.77
CA THR A 29 10.17 2.02 9.36
C THR A 29 9.15 1.49 10.35
N ASP A 30 8.32 2.36 10.90
CA ASP A 30 7.23 1.95 11.77
C ASP A 30 6.32 0.94 11.07
N THR A 31 5.69 0.09 11.86
CA THR A 31 4.74 -0.92 11.40
C THR A 31 3.37 -0.66 12.00
N LEU A 32 2.35 -0.81 11.17
CA LEU A 32 0.95 -0.77 11.56
C LEU A 32 0.35 -2.16 11.32
N ARG A 33 -0.17 -2.79 12.38
CA ARG A 33 -0.80 -4.11 12.34
C ARG A 33 -2.30 -3.97 12.50
N VAL A 34 -3.04 -4.31 11.44
CA VAL A 34 -4.48 -4.03 11.38
C VAL A 34 -5.22 -5.09 10.58
N HIS A 35 -6.40 -5.48 11.02
CA HIS A 35 -7.40 -6.19 10.22
C HIS A 35 -8.82 -5.75 10.65
N ILE A 36 -9.81 -5.97 9.79
CA ILE A 36 -11.19 -5.59 10.08
C ILE A 36 -11.72 -6.39 11.27
N GLY A 37 -12.28 -5.69 12.25
CA GLY A 37 -12.78 -6.26 13.49
C GLY A 37 -11.75 -6.28 14.64
N LYS A 38 -10.46 -6.02 14.38
CA LYS A 38 -9.43 -5.86 15.43
C LYS A 38 -9.79 -4.68 16.32
N THR A 39 -9.63 -4.82 17.63
CA THR A 39 -9.94 -3.72 18.54
C THR A 39 -8.94 -2.58 18.44
N TYR A 40 -9.35 -1.39 18.87
CA TYR A 40 -8.48 -0.23 18.95
C TYR A 40 -7.23 -0.50 19.80
N ASP A 41 -7.45 -1.08 21.00
CA ASP A 41 -6.36 -1.36 21.93
C ASP A 41 -5.37 -2.39 21.40
N GLU A 42 -5.84 -3.45 20.73
CA GLU A 42 -4.96 -4.41 20.04
C GLU A 42 -4.19 -3.74 18.90
N THR A 43 -4.86 -2.89 18.10
CA THR A 43 -4.20 -2.16 17.02
C THR A 43 -3.09 -1.25 17.54
N VAL A 44 -3.32 -0.57 18.68
CA VAL A 44 -2.30 0.25 19.37
C VAL A 44 -1.17 -0.61 19.91
N ALA A 45 -1.48 -1.72 20.57
CA ALA A 45 -0.49 -2.58 21.25
C ALA A 45 0.44 -3.31 20.25
N ASP A 46 -0.10 -3.76 19.11
CA ASP A 46 0.62 -4.57 18.14
C ASP A 46 1.42 -3.74 17.12
N SER A 47 1.21 -2.41 17.08
CA SER A 47 1.86 -1.51 16.12
C SER A 47 3.02 -0.74 16.76
N THR A 48 4.09 -0.50 15.99
CA THR A 48 5.11 0.50 16.39
C THR A 48 4.72 1.90 15.92
N TYR A 49 3.86 2.00 14.90
CA TYR A 49 3.25 3.27 14.52
C TYR A 49 2.38 3.81 15.66
N GLY A 50 2.57 5.07 15.99
CA GLY A 50 1.88 5.72 17.10
C GLY A 50 0.38 5.95 16.83
N VAL A 51 -0.42 4.88 16.68
CA VAL A 51 -1.86 4.94 16.34
C VAL A 51 -2.60 5.92 17.25
N ALA A 52 -2.40 5.83 18.56
CA ALA A 52 -3.06 6.71 19.53
C ALA A 52 -2.74 8.20 19.31
N ALA A 53 -1.48 8.53 18.99
CA ALA A 53 -1.05 9.91 18.73
C ALA A 53 -1.66 10.49 17.43
N HIS A 54 -2.10 9.64 16.51
CA HIS A 54 -2.68 10.01 15.22
C HIS A 54 -4.20 9.82 15.16
N THR A 55 -4.83 9.45 16.28
CA THR A 55 -6.29 9.27 16.35
C THR A 55 -6.97 10.61 16.60
N VAL A 56 -7.91 10.97 15.70
CA VAL A 56 -8.62 12.27 15.75
C VAL A 56 -9.69 12.26 16.82
N ILE A 57 -10.49 11.18 16.90
CA ILE A 57 -11.51 10.98 17.92
C ILE A 57 -11.24 9.61 18.55
N TYR A 58 -10.92 9.59 19.84
CA TYR A 58 -10.65 8.34 20.54
C TYR A 58 -11.95 7.55 20.76
N PRO A 59 -11.93 6.22 20.61
CA PRO A 59 -13.03 5.37 21.03
C PRO A 59 -13.31 5.58 22.53
N GLY A 60 -14.55 5.87 22.85
CA GLY A 60 -14.99 6.18 24.22
C GLY A 60 -15.99 5.19 24.77
N ASN A 61 -16.57 5.49 25.93
CA ASN A 61 -17.67 4.73 26.50
C ASN A 61 -18.87 5.67 26.74
N PRO A 62 -20.00 5.52 25.98
CA PRO A 62 -20.22 4.52 24.95
C PRO A 62 -19.31 4.69 23.74
N PRO A 63 -19.02 3.61 22.99
CA PRO A 63 -18.21 3.68 21.78
C PRO A 63 -18.85 4.62 20.75
N HIS A 64 -18.01 5.36 20.05
CA HIS A 64 -18.40 6.23 18.93
C HIS A 64 -17.41 6.06 17.78
N PRO A 65 -17.78 6.40 16.54
CA PRO A 65 -16.87 6.36 15.41
C PRO A 65 -15.62 7.22 15.64
N SER A 66 -14.47 6.70 15.25
CA SER A 66 -13.18 7.40 15.32
C SER A 66 -12.29 7.02 14.16
N SER A 67 -11.20 7.75 13.97
CA SER A 67 -10.24 7.44 12.91
C SER A 67 -8.82 7.78 13.32
N ALA A 68 -7.87 6.97 12.86
CA ALA A 68 -6.45 7.26 12.92
C ALA A 68 -5.91 7.55 11.53
N TRP A 69 -5.06 8.58 11.41
CA TRP A 69 -4.49 9.02 10.14
C TRP A 69 -3.03 8.62 10.02
N ILE A 70 -2.66 8.16 8.83
CA ILE A 70 -1.27 7.87 8.47
C ILE A 70 -0.69 9.12 7.82
N SER A 71 0.33 9.72 8.45
CA SER A 71 0.97 10.97 8.01
C SER A 71 2.50 10.89 7.95
N THR A 72 3.07 9.78 8.42
CA THR A 72 4.51 9.49 8.37
C THR A 72 4.74 8.12 7.75
N PRO A 73 5.94 7.85 7.20
CA PRO A 73 6.22 6.56 6.55
C PRO A 73 5.97 5.37 7.48
N VAL A 74 5.17 4.40 7.02
CA VAL A 74 4.79 3.19 7.76
C VAL A 74 4.61 2.01 6.82
N ILE A 75 4.94 0.80 7.27
CA ILE A 75 4.59 -0.46 6.62
C ILE A 75 3.29 -0.95 7.23
N ILE A 76 2.29 -1.24 6.39
CA ILE A 76 1.01 -1.78 6.87
C ILE A 76 1.01 -3.28 6.69
N HIS A 77 0.76 -3.99 7.78
CA HIS A 77 0.46 -5.42 7.78
C HIS A 77 -1.04 -5.60 8.01
N PHE A 78 -1.76 -6.06 6.99
CA PHE A 78 -3.08 -6.62 7.20
C PHE A 78 -2.88 -7.99 7.83
N ASP A 79 -2.99 -8.06 9.16
CA ASP A 79 -2.46 -9.15 9.98
C ASP A 79 -3.49 -10.26 10.29
N ASP A 80 -4.46 -10.44 9.37
CA ASP A 80 -5.33 -11.62 9.42
C ASP A 80 -4.51 -12.90 9.25
N ALA A 81 -4.80 -13.94 10.05
CA ALA A 81 -3.99 -15.15 10.12
C ALA A 81 -3.98 -15.98 8.82
N GLU A 82 -5.07 -15.92 8.03
CA GLU A 82 -5.24 -16.71 6.81
C GLU A 82 -5.14 -15.87 5.54
N HIS A 83 -5.60 -14.62 5.60
CA HIS A 83 -5.79 -13.75 4.45
C HIS A 83 -4.93 -12.49 4.51
N GLY A 84 -3.91 -12.53 5.36
CA GLY A 84 -3.01 -11.41 5.60
C GLY A 84 -2.12 -11.08 4.39
N PHE A 85 -1.75 -9.81 4.30
CA PHE A 85 -0.79 -9.31 3.30
C PHE A 85 -0.05 -8.09 3.87
N THR A 86 1.05 -7.72 3.20
CA THR A 86 1.86 -6.58 3.61
C THR A 86 1.90 -5.56 2.47
N LEU A 87 1.53 -4.33 2.78
CA LEU A 87 1.65 -3.22 1.83
C LEU A 87 3.04 -2.60 1.91
N PRO A 88 3.58 -2.12 0.78
CA PRO A 88 4.79 -1.29 0.77
C PRO A 88 4.65 -0.06 1.66
N VAL A 89 5.77 0.57 1.96
CA VAL A 89 5.81 1.80 2.77
C VAL A 89 4.88 2.84 2.17
N THR A 90 3.99 3.36 3.02
CA THR A 90 3.10 4.48 2.71
C THR A 90 3.30 5.61 3.72
N LYS A 91 2.90 6.82 3.35
CA LYS A 91 2.77 7.98 4.24
C LYS A 91 1.39 8.62 4.18
N PHE A 92 0.44 7.93 3.58
CA PHE A 92 -0.92 8.41 3.38
C PHE A 92 -1.94 7.30 3.59
N GLY A 93 -2.91 7.53 4.47
CA GLY A 93 -3.99 6.59 4.71
C GLY A 93 -4.79 6.92 5.95
N SER A 94 -5.78 6.09 6.21
CA SER A 94 -6.62 6.17 7.41
C SER A 94 -7.12 4.79 7.83
N ILE A 95 -7.37 4.66 9.13
CA ILE A 95 -8.07 3.52 9.73
C ILE A 95 -9.31 4.07 10.38
N GLY A 96 -10.47 3.57 9.99
CA GLY A 96 -11.74 3.86 10.65
C GLY A 96 -12.01 2.85 11.75
N PHE A 97 -12.53 3.34 12.86
CA PHE A 97 -13.00 2.53 13.99
C PHE A 97 -14.48 2.78 14.20
N ASP A 98 -15.24 1.71 14.36
CA ASP A 98 -16.63 1.74 14.74
C ASP A 98 -16.86 0.76 15.92
N GLU A 99 -17.59 1.19 16.93
CA GLU A 99 -17.74 0.44 18.19
C GLU A 99 -16.42 -0.04 18.81
N GLY A 100 -15.35 0.77 18.65
CA GLY A 100 -14.01 0.45 19.13
C GLY A 100 -13.27 -0.63 18.35
N LYS A 101 -13.74 -1.01 17.17
CA LYS A 101 -13.13 -2.00 16.28
C LYS A 101 -12.83 -1.39 14.91
N VAL A 102 -11.79 -1.88 14.26
CA VAL A 102 -11.46 -1.48 12.90
C VAL A 102 -12.62 -1.84 11.96
N SER A 103 -13.20 -0.82 11.33
CA SER A 103 -14.29 -0.96 10.36
C SER A 103 -13.80 -0.90 8.92
N ASN A 104 -12.79 -0.10 8.66
CA ASN A 104 -12.15 0.04 7.34
C ASN A 104 -10.70 0.54 7.45
N MET A 105 -9.97 0.33 6.39
CA MET A 105 -8.62 0.88 6.18
C MET A 105 -8.52 1.34 4.74
N THR A 106 -7.98 2.54 4.52
CA THR A 106 -7.67 3.06 3.17
C THR A 106 -6.26 3.61 3.14
N THR A 107 -5.50 3.30 2.10
CA THR A 107 -4.13 3.80 1.93
C THR A 107 -3.71 3.79 0.46
N SER A 108 -2.70 4.62 0.14
CA SER A 108 -1.96 4.51 -1.12
C SER A 108 -0.60 3.88 -0.81
N PRO A 109 -0.34 2.61 -1.18
CA PRO A 109 0.85 1.86 -0.78
C PRO A 109 2.11 2.31 -1.53
N MET A 110 2.42 3.59 -1.43
CA MET A 110 3.58 4.25 -2.03
C MET A 110 3.91 5.55 -1.32
N LEU A 111 5.14 6.01 -1.41
CA LEU A 111 5.57 7.29 -0.84
C LEU A 111 5.30 8.47 -1.78
N GLU A 112 5.31 8.24 -3.07
CA GLU A 112 5.09 9.23 -4.14
C GLU A 112 4.38 8.58 -5.32
N THR A 113 3.76 9.39 -6.17
CA THR A 113 3.16 8.92 -7.42
C THR A 113 4.22 8.33 -8.36
N LEU A 114 3.91 7.24 -9.03
CA LEU A 114 4.84 6.41 -9.77
C LEU A 114 4.78 6.66 -11.28
N PRO A 115 5.90 6.55 -12.03
CA PRO A 115 5.85 6.33 -13.47
C PRO A 115 5.21 4.96 -13.76
N PHE A 116 4.74 4.77 -14.99
CA PHE A 116 3.93 3.61 -15.36
C PHE A 116 4.66 2.26 -15.17
N ASP A 117 5.91 2.18 -15.51
CA ASP A 117 6.75 0.98 -15.35
C ASP A 117 6.84 0.54 -13.87
N GLN A 118 7.01 1.49 -12.97
CA GLN A 118 7.03 1.21 -11.52
C GLN A 118 5.64 0.88 -10.97
N LEU A 119 4.58 1.52 -11.51
CA LEU A 119 3.20 1.18 -11.18
C LEU A 119 2.91 -0.29 -11.51
N VAL A 120 3.28 -0.76 -12.72
CA VAL A 120 3.07 -2.15 -13.15
C VAL A 120 3.76 -3.14 -12.22
N VAL A 121 5.02 -2.87 -11.83
CA VAL A 121 5.75 -3.74 -10.89
C VAL A 121 5.07 -3.80 -9.54
N LEU A 122 4.66 -2.65 -8.98
CA LEU A 122 3.98 -2.60 -7.70
C LEU A 122 2.62 -3.30 -7.75
N LEU A 123 1.84 -3.07 -8.80
CA LEU A 123 0.52 -3.67 -8.98
C LEU A 123 0.61 -5.19 -9.12
N ASP A 124 1.60 -5.70 -9.86
CA ASP A 124 1.85 -7.14 -9.99
C ASP A 124 2.19 -7.79 -8.64
N GLN A 125 3.06 -7.14 -7.85
CA GLN A 125 3.40 -7.58 -6.50
C GLN A 125 2.18 -7.62 -5.58
N LEU A 126 1.33 -6.59 -5.60
CA LEU A 126 0.11 -6.52 -4.79
C LEU A 126 -0.88 -7.61 -5.20
N GLN A 127 -1.15 -7.77 -6.50
CA GLN A 127 -2.06 -8.80 -6.99
C GLN A 127 -1.56 -10.21 -6.65
N SER A 128 -0.25 -10.45 -6.76
CA SER A 128 0.38 -11.73 -6.41
C SER A 128 0.23 -12.05 -4.92
N GLN A 129 0.45 -11.08 -4.03
CA GLN A 129 0.26 -11.27 -2.60
C GLN A 129 -1.21 -11.57 -2.26
N LEU A 130 -2.14 -10.79 -2.83
CA LEU A 130 -3.58 -10.96 -2.57
C LEU A 130 -4.09 -12.33 -3.06
N LYS A 131 -3.70 -12.76 -4.26
CA LYS A 131 -4.01 -14.11 -4.77
C LYS A 131 -3.49 -15.21 -3.84
N ASN A 132 -2.24 -15.10 -3.40
CA ASN A 132 -1.63 -16.07 -2.48
C ASN A 132 -2.30 -16.09 -1.11
N ALA A 133 -2.90 -14.98 -0.68
CA ALA A 133 -3.68 -14.86 0.55
C ALA A 133 -5.17 -15.26 0.38
N GLY A 134 -5.54 -15.79 -0.79
CA GLY A 134 -6.88 -16.34 -1.05
C GLY A 134 -7.93 -15.31 -1.43
N TRP A 135 -7.56 -14.07 -1.73
CA TRP A 135 -8.51 -13.09 -2.25
C TRP A 135 -8.92 -13.44 -3.68
N VAL A 136 -10.22 -13.32 -3.98
CA VAL A 136 -10.81 -13.63 -5.27
C VAL A 136 -11.57 -12.44 -5.83
N GLU A 137 -11.75 -12.38 -7.15
CA GLU A 137 -12.57 -11.33 -7.76
C GLU A 137 -14.03 -11.43 -7.32
N TRP A 138 -14.64 -10.29 -7.01
CA TRP A 138 -16.09 -10.23 -6.81
C TRP A 138 -16.86 -10.74 -8.03
N ASN A 139 -16.41 -10.41 -9.22
CA ASN A 139 -16.97 -10.88 -10.49
C ASN A 139 -15.87 -10.92 -11.55
N ALA A 140 -15.43 -12.11 -11.92
CA ALA A 140 -14.33 -12.28 -12.87
C ALA A 140 -14.63 -11.81 -14.31
N GLU A 141 -15.93 -11.70 -14.68
CA GLU A 141 -16.32 -11.23 -16.02
C GLU A 141 -16.32 -9.70 -16.13
N THR A 142 -16.84 -9.03 -15.11
CA THR A 142 -17.02 -7.56 -15.13
C THR A 142 -15.99 -6.81 -14.30
N ASN A 143 -15.29 -7.50 -13.44
CA ASN A 143 -14.31 -6.93 -12.51
C ASN A 143 -13.10 -7.87 -12.31
N PRO A 144 -12.37 -8.21 -13.39
CA PRO A 144 -11.23 -9.12 -13.31
C PRO A 144 -10.03 -8.48 -12.63
N TRP A 145 -9.03 -9.31 -12.28
CA TRP A 145 -7.69 -8.83 -11.99
C TRP A 145 -7.15 -7.99 -13.15
N VAL A 146 -6.39 -6.94 -12.82
CA VAL A 146 -5.79 -6.09 -13.85
C VAL A 146 -4.82 -6.91 -14.68
N ASN A 147 -5.06 -6.97 -16.00
CA ASN A 147 -4.21 -7.71 -16.90
C ASN A 147 -2.96 -6.92 -17.30
N MET A 148 -1.78 -7.49 -17.05
CA MET A 148 -0.47 -6.91 -17.38
C MET A 148 0.49 -7.96 -17.93
N ALA A 149 -0.07 -9.07 -18.49
CA ALA A 149 0.71 -10.26 -18.85
C ALA A 149 1.71 -9.99 -20.00
N ASP A 150 1.37 -9.10 -20.91
CA ASP A 150 2.19 -8.76 -22.07
C ASP A 150 2.21 -7.24 -22.33
N GLU A 151 3.03 -6.81 -23.28
CA GLU A 151 3.20 -5.40 -23.61
C GLU A 151 1.90 -4.77 -24.13
N ALA A 152 1.14 -5.46 -24.95
CA ALA A 152 -0.13 -4.96 -25.51
C ALA A 152 -1.17 -4.71 -24.41
N SER A 153 -1.26 -5.61 -23.41
CA SER A 153 -2.13 -5.44 -22.24
C SER A 153 -1.70 -4.23 -21.41
N ARG A 154 -0.40 -4.00 -21.24
CA ARG A 154 0.12 -2.85 -20.49
C ARG A 154 -0.11 -1.53 -21.22
N GLU A 155 0.07 -1.49 -22.55
CA GLU A 155 -0.24 -0.32 -23.36
C GLU A 155 -1.74 0.01 -23.30
N THR A 156 -2.61 -1.00 -23.37
CA THR A 156 -4.04 -0.84 -23.19
C THR A 156 -4.39 -0.26 -21.82
N LEU A 157 -3.85 -0.86 -20.75
CA LEU A 157 -4.03 -0.35 -19.39
C LEU A 157 -3.60 1.11 -19.28
N GLN A 158 -2.41 1.45 -19.80
CA GLN A 158 -1.91 2.82 -19.74
C GLN A 158 -2.81 3.81 -20.47
N ALA A 159 -3.34 3.43 -21.63
CA ALA A 159 -4.27 4.25 -22.40
C ALA A 159 -5.59 4.46 -21.65
N GLU A 160 -6.16 3.40 -21.06
CA GLU A 160 -7.40 3.46 -20.27
C GLU A 160 -7.26 4.34 -19.02
N LEU A 161 -6.09 4.31 -18.36
CA LEU A 161 -5.83 5.12 -17.16
C LEU A 161 -5.83 6.64 -17.42
N PHE A 162 -5.74 7.10 -18.66
CA PHE A 162 -5.93 8.50 -19.00
C PHE A 162 -7.40 8.94 -18.97
N ASP A 163 -8.32 8.00 -19.12
CA ASP A 163 -9.75 8.27 -19.23
C ASP A 163 -10.54 7.80 -18.00
N HIS A 164 -10.07 6.74 -17.34
CA HIS A 164 -10.82 6.06 -16.29
C HIS A 164 -9.95 5.69 -15.09
N VAL A 165 -10.60 5.54 -13.94
CA VAL A 165 -10.04 4.84 -12.79
C VAL A 165 -10.35 3.35 -12.98
N MET A 166 -9.32 2.51 -12.96
CA MET A 166 -9.49 1.06 -12.92
C MET A 166 -9.80 0.65 -11.49
N VAL A 167 -10.90 -0.06 -11.30
CA VAL A 167 -11.35 -0.55 -9.99
C VAL A 167 -11.47 -2.06 -10.04
N THR A 168 -10.72 -2.76 -9.21
CA THR A 168 -10.87 -4.20 -8.98
C THR A 168 -11.38 -4.42 -7.56
N VAL A 169 -12.53 -5.07 -7.42
CA VAL A 169 -13.11 -5.47 -6.12
C VAL A 169 -12.78 -6.93 -5.88
N LEU A 170 -12.15 -7.20 -4.75
CA LEU A 170 -11.73 -8.52 -4.32
C LEU A 170 -12.45 -8.88 -3.02
N LEU A 171 -12.69 -10.16 -2.82
CA LEU A 171 -13.40 -10.68 -1.65
C LEU A 171 -12.60 -11.78 -0.95
N ILE A 172 -12.74 -11.82 0.35
CA ILE A 172 -12.77 -13.04 1.16
C ILE A 172 -14.24 -13.22 1.54
N PRO A 173 -14.98 -14.12 0.86
CA PRO A 173 -16.44 -14.21 0.98
C PRO A 173 -16.91 -14.25 2.42
N HIS A 174 -17.95 -13.48 2.72
CA HIS A 174 -18.56 -13.28 4.05
C HIS A 174 -17.64 -12.70 5.13
N LYS A 175 -16.40 -12.30 4.77
CA LYS A 175 -15.42 -11.76 5.73
C LYS A 175 -14.97 -10.36 5.36
N TYR A 176 -14.34 -10.21 4.18
CA TYR A 176 -13.72 -8.96 3.76
C TYR A 176 -14.02 -8.61 2.31
N SER A 177 -14.08 -7.31 2.04
CA SER A 177 -13.97 -6.76 0.68
C SER A 177 -12.78 -5.83 0.59
N LEU A 178 -12.11 -5.83 -0.56
CA LEU A 178 -10.99 -4.95 -0.87
C LEU A 178 -11.24 -4.30 -2.23
N ALA A 179 -11.16 -2.97 -2.28
CA ALA A 179 -11.12 -2.24 -3.54
C ALA A 179 -9.67 -1.84 -3.84
N LEU A 180 -9.20 -2.24 -5.01
CA LEU A 180 -7.91 -1.86 -5.57
C LEU A 180 -8.18 -0.89 -6.71
N ASN A 181 -7.86 0.39 -6.50
CA ASN A 181 -8.05 1.45 -7.48
C ASN A 181 -6.72 1.85 -8.09
N VAL A 182 -6.64 1.90 -9.40
CA VAL A 182 -5.48 2.37 -10.15
C VAL A 182 -5.91 3.55 -11.00
N LYS A 183 -5.18 4.65 -10.90
CA LYS A 183 -5.55 5.89 -11.63
C LYS A 183 -4.32 6.69 -12.06
N CYS A 184 -4.47 7.41 -13.14
CA CYS A 184 -3.59 8.52 -13.44
C CYS A 184 -3.84 9.64 -12.43
N TYR A 185 -2.78 10.27 -11.90
CA TYR A 185 -2.86 11.26 -10.84
C TYR A 185 -2.29 12.63 -11.22
N ALA A 186 -1.16 12.64 -11.94
CA ALA A 186 -0.53 13.89 -12.34
C ALA A 186 -0.14 13.86 -13.81
N ARG A 187 -0.26 15.01 -14.48
CA ARG A 187 0.02 15.24 -15.90
C ARG A 187 -0.80 14.36 -16.85
N CYS A 188 -1.99 13.97 -16.41
CA CYS A 188 -2.88 13.08 -17.16
C CYS A 188 -3.45 13.76 -18.42
N ASP A 189 -3.73 15.06 -18.34
CA ASP A 189 -4.27 15.86 -19.45
C ASP A 189 -3.30 15.96 -20.64
N GLU A 190 -2.01 15.84 -20.38
CA GLU A 190 -0.98 15.81 -21.43
C GLU A 190 -1.02 14.53 -22.26
N ARG A 191 -1.63 13.46 -21.71
CA ARG A 191 -1.71 12.11 -22.31
C ARG A 191 -0.35 11.59 -22.80
N ASP A 192 0.74 12.04 -22.16
CA ASP A 192 2.10 11.60 -22.46
C ASP A 192 2.49 10.45 -21.51
N PRO A 193 2.62 9.22 -22.03
CA PRO A 193 2.99 8.04 -21.23
C PRO A 193 4.28 8.20 -20.44
N LYS A 194 5.22 9.04 -20.91
CA LYS A 194 6.54 9.22 -20.29
C LYS A 194 6.54 10.17 -19.10
N THR A 195 5.57 11.08 -19.04
CA THR A 195 5.53 12.13 -18.02
C THR A 195 4.39 11.95 -17.03
N ALA A 196 3.35 11.23 -17.40
CA ALA A 196 2.22 10.92 -16.52
C ALA A 196 2.67 10.16 -15.26
N LYS A 197 2.00 10.43 -14.16
CA LYS A 197 2.21 9.78 -12.86
C LYS A 197 0.93 9.13 -12.38
N TYR A 198 1.09 7.98 -11.75
CA TYR A 198 -0.02 7.10 -11.37
C TYR A 198 -0.05 6.85 -9.87
N LEU A 199 -1.21 6.47 -9.38
CA LEU A 199 -1.49 6.17 -7.98
C LEU A 199 -2.26 4.85 -7.88
N ILE A 200 -1.94 4.07 -6.86
CA ILE A 200 -2.75 2.93 -6.40
C ILE A 200 -3.38 3.31 -5.07
N ASP A 201 -4.68 3.08 -4.92
CA ASP A 201 -5.34 3.12 -3.62
C ASP A 201 -5.86 1.72 -3.27
N VAL A 202 -5.69 1.32 -2.02
CA VAL A 202 -6.20 0.08 -1.44
C VAL A 202 -7.14 0.44 -0.32
N SER A 203 -8.38 -0.03 -0.41
CA SER A 203 -9.38 0.10 0.65
C SER A 203 -9.86 -1.28 1.07
N VAL A 204 -9.84 -1.57 2.37
CA VAL A 204 -10.35 -2.83 2.93
C VAL A 204 -11.47 -2.53 3.91
N GLY A 205 -12.53 -3.33 3.85
CA GLY A 205 -13.66 -3.25 4.76
C GLY A 205 -14.31 -4.62 4.98
N LYS A 206 -15.44 -4.63 5.70
CA LYS A 206 -16.27 -5.81 5.81
C LYS A 206 -16.87 -6.15 4.44
N ASP A 207 -17.03 -7.44 4.17
CA ASP A 207 -17.74 -7.88 2.96
C ASP A 207 -19.23 -7.51 3.03
N HIS A 208 -19.68 -6.84 1.97
CA HIS A 208 -21.07 -6.46 1.74
C HIS A 208 -21.58 -6.94 0.38
N TYR A 209 -20.79 -7.76 -0.33
CA TYR A 209 -21.09 -8.23 -1.68
C TYR A 209 -21.53 -9.71 -1.71
N SER A 210 -21.13 -10.50 -0.69
CA SER A 210 -21.56 -11.88 -0.57
C SER A 210 -22.91 -11.95 0.16
N GLU A 211 -23.90 -12.57 -0.45
CA GLU A 211 -25.23 -12.82 0.13
C GLU A 211 -25.20 -14.01 1.11
#